data_49ab4b143e143a29cb56d3007c48636a
#
_entry.id   49ab4b143e143a29cb56d3007c48636a
#
_cell.length_a   1.000
_cell.length_b   1.000
_cell.length_c   1.000
_cell.angle_alpha   90.00
_cell.angle_beta   90.00
_cell.angle_gamma   90.00
#
_symmetry.space_group_name_H-M   'P 1'
#
loop_
_entity.id
_entity.type
_entity.pdbx_description
1 polymer ?
#
loop_
_entity_poly.entity_id
_entity_poly.type
_entity_poly.pdbx_seq_one_letter_code
_entity_poly.pdbx_strand_id
1 'polypeptide(L)'
;MTNRTTNYALTFAVLGTAALAFALLQSLIIPAIPQLEQTLHTSESGASWLLTAYLLSAAIATPILGRVGDMLGKEKIIVAVLIALTVGSLLSALATSLPVMLVGRVIQGAGGAVFPLAFGIIRDEFPAERVAGAIGVMSAILGAGAGAGIVLAGPILVHLNYHWLFWIPMIMSAIATVATFVFVAESPVRAPGRINWLGATLMSAWLVTGLLAISYAPLWGWRNATILGLLGATAALLVVWVVCESRSDSPLVDMKMMRSPAVWSTNLAALLFGFGMFAMFVTLPQFTETPAHAGYGFGASVTQSGLYLAPFAAAMVIVAPLTGRLSKAVGSKMVLVAGSLITGSSYLVLLLDHTQQWSIYAATGLLGIGIAMGFASMANLIIEAVPAEQTGVATGMNTNIRNVGAALGSGIATSLVVSGLLSDGLPKEHGYMLAFAVSGLALVVAALAALAIPKRVAPSVVERAPHPALTAEAEVIVGAIAFGPEDLA
;
A
#
# COMPACT_ATOMS: atom_id res chain seq x y z
N MET A 1 -18.23 2.74 -30.71
CA MET A 1 -17.20 2.54 -29.67
C MET A 1 -15.92 2.20 -30.40
N THR A 2 -14.94 3.09 -30.40
CA THR A 2 -13.67 2.90 -31.12
C THR A 2 -12.89 1.78 -30.49
N ASN A 3 -12.57 0.74 -31.27
CA ASN A 3 -11.63 -0.33 -30.92
C ASN A 3 -10.25 0.32 -30.65
N ARG A 4 -10.00 0.77 -29.42
CA ARG A 4 -8.67 1.21 -29.01
C ARG A 4 -7.83 -0.04 -28.81
N THR A 5 -6.88 -0.30 -29.72
CA THR A 5 -5.85 -1.31 -29.49
C THR A 5 -5.09 -0.95 -28.23
N THR A 6 -5.19 -1.76 -27.18
CA THR A 6 -4.58 -1.51 -25.88
C THR A 6 -3.05 -1.51 -26.04
N ASN A 7 -2.43 -0.36 -25.93
CA ASN A 7 -0.97 -0.27 -25.85
C ASN A 7 -0.54 -0.54 -24.40
N TYR A 8 -0.25 -1.79 -24.06
CA TYR A 8 0.10 -2.24 -22.70
C TYR A 8 1.23 -1.45 -22.06
N ALA A 9 2.23 -1.01 -22.86
CA ALA A 9 3.36 -0.24 -22.34
C ALA A 9 2.89 1.17 -21.92
N LEU A 10 2.03 1.81 -22.73
CA LEU A 10 1.48 3.13 -22.44
C LEU A 10 0.53 3.09 -21.25
N THR A 11 -0.40 2.10 -21.21
CA THR A 11 -1.29 1.89 -20.05
C THR A 11 -0.48 1.70 -18.79
N PHE A 12 0.59 0.88 -18.83
CA PHE A 12 1.44 0.65 -17.69
C PHE A 12 2.18 1.92 -17.23
N ALA A 13 2.73 2.70 -18.16
CA ALA A 13 3.42 3.96 -17.85
C ALA A 13 2.47 4.99 -17.21
N VAL A 14 1.24 5.09 -17.70
CA VAL A 14 0.21 5.99 -17.15
C VAL A 14 -0.17 5.56 -15.72
N LEU A 15 -0.50 4.28 -15.52
CA LEU A 15 -0.81 3.75 -14.19
C LEU A 15 0.38 3.86 -13.23
N GLY A 16 1.61 3.65 -13.73
CA GLY A 16 2.84 3.82 -12.97
C GLY A 16 3.06 5.27 -12.51
N THR A 17 2.76 6.25 -13.38
CA THR A 17 2.83 7.67 -13.02
C THR A 17 1.80 8.03 -11.93
N ALA A 18 0.57 7.52 -12.05
CA ALA A 18 -0.47 7.67 -11.04
C ALA A 18 -0.05 7.09 -9.68
N ALA A 19 0.47 5.88 -9.70
CA ALA A 19 0.96 5.17 -8.52
C ALA A 19 2.14 5.89 -7.87
N LEU A 20 3.09 6.41 -8.66
CA LEU A 20 4.24 7.17 -8.17
C LEU A 20 3.80 8.50 -7.54
N ALA A 21 2.87 9.23 -8.17
CA ALA A 21 2.31 10.47 -7.62
C ALA A 21 1.71 10.23 -6.23
N PHE A 22 0.91 9.17 -6.08
CA PHE A 22 0.33 8.78 -4.80
C PHE A 22 1.39 8.38 -3.77
N ALA A 23 2.38 7.57 -4.15
CA ALA A 23 3.42 7.10 -3.25
C ALA A 23 4.31 8.24 -2.74
N LEU A 24 4.68 9.18 -3.61
CA LEU A 24 5.41 10.39 -3.24
C LEU A 24 4.60 11.27 -2.29
N LEU A 25 3.31 11.51 -2.59
CA LEU A 25 2.44 12.33 -1.75
C LEU A 25 2.34 11.80 -0.33
N GLN A 26 2.32 10.48 -0.16
CA GLN A 26 2.23 9.84 1.15
C GLN A 26 3.49 10.08 2.00
N SER A 27 4.67 10.08 1.38
CA SER A 27 5.95 10.04 2.09
C SER A 27 6.64 11.39 2.20
N LEU A 28 6.45 12.30 1.25
CA LEU A 28 7.07 13.63 1.24
C LEU A 28 6.72 14.48 2.48
N ILE A 29 5.55 14.27 3.08
CA ILE A 29 5.09 15.08 4.21
C ILE A 29 5.72 14.67 5.54
N ILE A 30 6.19 13.43 5.69
CA ILE A 30 6.67 12.89 6.97
C ILE A 30 7.83 13.74 7.54
N PRO A 31 8.91 14.02 6.79
CA PRO A 31 9.99 14.86 7.28
C PRO A 31 9.63 16.34 7.39
N ALA A 32 8.52 16.77 6.78
CA ALA A 32 8.09 18.16 6.74
C ALA A 32 7.23 18.58 7.96
N ILE A 33 6.78 17.63 8.78
CA ILE A 33 5.86 17.90 9.90
C ILE A 33 6.38 19.00 10.83
N PRO A 34 7.65 19.03 11.28
CA PRO A 34 8.15 20.10 12.16
C PRO A 34 8.11 21.49 11.50
N GLN A 35 8.37 21.56 10.19
CA GLN A 35 8.29 22.82 9.45
C GLN A 35 6.84 23.27 9.25
N LEU A 36 5.92 22.33 8.98
CA LEU A 36 4.50 22.62 8.84
C LEU A 36 3.87 23.07 10.15
N GLU A 37 4.31 22.54 11.30
CA GLU A 37 3.93 23.02 12.63
C GLU A 37 4.22 24.51 12.79
N GLN A 38 5.45 24.93 12.48
CA GLN A 38 5.88 26.32 12.56
C GLN A 38 5.13 27.20 11.55
N THR A 39 5.02 26.77 10.30
CA THR A 39 4.45 27.58 9.21
C THR A 39 2.94 27.76 9.33
N LEU A 40 2.23 26.73 9.80
CA LEU A 40 0.78 26.79 10.00
C LEU A 40 0.40 27.30 11.39
N HIS A 41 1.36 27.73 12.20
CA HIS A 41 1.18 28.22 13.58
C HIS A 41 0.30 27.26 14.40
N THR A 42 0.59 25.97 14.36
CA THR A 42 -0.17 24.92 15.03
C THR A 42 0.69 24.20 16.07
N SER A 43 0.09 23.28 16.83
CA SER A 43 0.82 22.41 17.75
C SER A 43 1.33 21.16 17.01
N GLU A 44 2.29 20.46 17.62
CA GLU A 44 2.77 19.15 17.16
C GLU A 44 1.60 18.16 16.91
N SER A 45 0.63 18.14 17.83
CA SER A 45 -0.59 17.34 17.66
C SER A 45 -1.40 17.79 16.44
N GLY A 46 -1.54 19.09 16.18
CA GLY A 46 -2.21 19.62 15.00
C GLY A 46 -1.50 19.23 13.70
N ALA A 47 -0.18 19.33 13.65
CA ALA A 47 0.62 18.93 12.50
C ALA A 47 0.53 17.40 12.26
N SER A 48 0.52 16.59 13.31
CA SER A 48 0.36 15.13 13.22
C SER A 48 -1.00 14.72 12.63
N TRP A 49 -2.04 15.54 12.80
CA TRP A 49 -3.34 15.31 12.16
C TRP A 49 -3.28 15.33 10.63
N LEU A 50 -2.29 16.00 10.03
CA LEU A 50 -2.11 15.98 8.58
C LEU A 50 -1.82 14.58 8.04
N LEU A 51 -1.09 13.75 8.78
CA LEU A 51 -0.89 12.34 8.45
C LEU A 51 -2.11 11.51 8.81
N THR A 52 -2.63 11.68 10.02
CA THR A 52 -3.75 10.88 10.54
C THR A 52 -5.00 11.04 9.68
N ALA A 53 -5.39 12.27 9.33
CA ALA A 53 -6.56 12.54 8.49
C ALA A 53 -6.45 11.89 7.10
N TYR A 54 -5.26 11.96 6.50
CA TYR A 54 -4.97 11.28 5.23
C TYR A 54 -5.09 9.76 5.36
N LEU A 55 -4.45 9.16 6.37
CA LEU A 55 -4.46 7.71 6.56
C LEU A 55 -5.86 7.18 6.86
N LEU A 56 -6.64 7.88 7.68
CA LEU A 56 -8.03 7.53 7.98
C LEU A 56 -8.90 7.59 6.72
N SER A 57 -8.79 8.70 5.96
CA SER A 57 -9.53 8.84 4.71
C SER A 57 -9.12 7.77 3.70
N ALA A 58 -7.82 7.48 3.55
CA ALA A 58 -7.33 6.43 2.67
C ALA A 58 -7.83 5.05 3.08
N ALA A 59 -7.82 4.73 4.38
CA ALA A 59 -8.32 3.45 4.89
C ALA A 59 -9.82 3.24 4.61
N ILE A 60 -10.61 4.31 4.67
CA ILE A 60 -12.04 4.27 4.33
C ILE A 60 -12.24 4.17 2.81
N ALA A 61 -11.57 5.03 2.06
CA ALA A 61 -11.80 5.19 0.62
C ALA A 61 -11.31 3.98 -0.19
N THR A 62 -10.19 3.36 0.20
CA THR A 62 -9.53 2.30 -0.57
C THR A 62 -10.45 1.13 -0.90
N PRO A 63 -11.10 0.41 0.05
CA PRO A 63 -11.95 -0.73 -0.28
C PRO A 63 -13.28 -0.28 -0.89
N ILE A 64 -13.82 0.87 -0.49
CA ILE A 64 -15.07 1.40 -1.05
C ILE A 64 -14.87 1.73 -2.53
N LEU A 65 -13.86 2.52 -2.86
CA LEU A 65 -13.55 2.89 -4.25
C LEU A 65 -13.06 1.69 -5.08
N GLY A 66 -12.38 0.72 -4.45
CA GLY A 66 -12.07 -0.56 -5.08
C GLY A 66 -13.34 -1.30 -5.51
N ARG A 67 -14.33 -1.42 -4.62
CA ARG A 67 -15.63 -2.04 -4.91
C ARG A 67 -16.42 -1.24 -5.96
N VAL A 68 -16.46 0.09 -5.83
CA VAL A 68 -17.12 0.96 -6.80
C VAL A 68 -16.46 0.81 -8.19
N GLY A 69 -15.14 0.68 -8.25
CA GLY A 69 -14.40 0.40 -9.48
C GLY A 69 -14.75 -0.95 -10.09
N ASP A 70 -14.87 -2.00 -9.27
CA ASP A 70 -15.30 -3.32 -9.73
C ASP A 70 -16.73 -3.31 -10.30
N MET A 71 -17.62 -2.40 -9.80
CA MET A 71 -19.02 -2.29 -10.22
C MET A 71 -19.23 -1.37 -11.42
N LEU A 72 -18.67 -0.16 -11.39
CA LEU A 72 -18.96 0.91 -12.34
C LEU A 72 -17.93 1.00 -13.50
N GLY A 73 -16.80 0.34 -13.35
CA GLY A 73 -15.67 0.40 -14.27
C GLY A 73 -14.43 0.99 -13.62
N LYS A 74 -13.31 0.28 -13.74
CA LYS A 74 -12.07 0.61 -13.04
C LYS A 74 -11.42 1.89 -13.59
N GLU A 75 -11.52 2.10 -14.91
CA GLU A 75 -10.99 3.31 -15.57
C GLU A 75 -11.71 4.58 -15.09
N LYS A 76 -13.04 4.58 -15.06
CA LYS A 76 -13.80 5.75 -14.60
C LYS A 76 -13.49 6.11 -13.16
N ILE A 77 -13.37 5.11 -12.31
CA ILE A 77 -13.12 5.34 -10.89
C ILE A 77 -11.67 5.76 -10.63
N ILE A 78 -10.68 5.20 -11.34
CA ILE A 78 -9.31 5.68 -11.18
C ILE A 78 -9.13 7.12 -11.66
N VAL A 79 -9.83 7.55 -12.72
CA VAL A 79 -9.88 8.96 -13.16
C VAL A 79 -10.48 9.85 -12.07
N ALA A 80 -11.61 9.45 -11.48
CA ALA A 80 -12.23 10.20 -10.38
C ALA A 80 -11.30 10.29 -9.15
N VAL A 81 -10.62 9.21 -8.81
CA VAL A 81 -9.62 9.14 -7.74
C VAL A 81 -8.43 10.08 -8.03
N LEU A 82 -7.93 10.11 -9.25
CA LEU A 82 -6.82 10.99 -9.65
C LEU A 82 -7.24 12.47 -9.66
N ILE A 83 -8.49 12.78 -10.05
CA ILE A 83 -9.06 14.13 -9.91
C ILE A 83 -9.11 14.53 -8.43
N ALA A 84 -9.60 13.65 -7.55
CA ALA A 84 -9.62 13.92 -6.11
C ALA A 84 -8.21 14.13 -5.56
N LEU A 85 -7.24 13.31 -5.97
CA LEU A 85 -5.85 13.44 -5.58
C LEU A 85 -5.26 14.79 -6.04
N THR A 86 -5.54 15.19 -7.28
CA THR A 86 -5.10 16.47 -7.87
C THR A 86 -5.72 17.66 -7.11
N VAL A 87 -7.05 17.65 -6.89
CA VAL A 87 -7.76 18.71 -6.17
C VAL A 87 -7.30 18.82 -4.72
N GLY A 88 -7.20 17.68 -4.02
CA GLY A 88 -6.70 17.66 -2.64
C GLY A 88 -5.25 18.15 -2.53
N SER A 89 -4.39 17.83 -3.51
CA SER A 89 -3.01 18.32 -3.56
C SER A 89 -2.95 19.80 -3.88
N LEU A 90 -3.80 20.30 -4.78
CA LEU A 90 -3.92 21.72 -5.05
C LEU A 90 -4.37 22.51 -3.82
N LEU A 91 -5.39 22.04 -3.12
CA LEU A 91 -5.84 22.66 -1.87
C LEU A 91 -4.73 22.68 -0.81
N SER A 92 -3.99 21.58 -0.66
CA SER A 92 -2.87 21.51 0.29
C SER A 92 -1.69 22.38 -0.16
N ALA A 93 -1.42 22.49 -1.47
CA ALA A 93 -0.37 23.37 -2.00
C ALA A 93 -0.69 24.86 -1.81
N LEU A 94 -1.95 25.25 -1.79
CA LEU A 94 -2.40 26.63 -1.58
C LEU A 94 -2.76 26.93 -0.12
N ALA A 95 -2.75 25.93 0.76
CA ALA A 95 -3.18 26.08 2.14
C ALA A 95 -2.23 26.97 2.94
N THR A 96 -2.79 27.97 3.60
CA THR A 96 -2.12 28.85 4.56
C THR A 96 -2.58 28.62 6.01
N SER A 97 -3.49 27.66 6.21
CA SER A 97 -4.02 27.30 7.53
C SER A 97 -4.21 25.80 7.67
N LEU A 98 -4.11 25.31 8.91
CA LEU A 98 -4.28 23.89 9.22
C LEU A 98 -5.64 23.33 8.74
N PRO A 99 -6.81 23.97 8.95
CA PRO A 99 -8.09 23.42 8.51
C PRO A 99 -8.16 23.20 6.99
N VAL A 100 -7.68 24.14 6.19
CA VAL A 100 -7.67 24.00 4.72
C VAL A 100 -6.76 22.86 4.30
N MET A 101 -5.58 22.73 4.88
CA MET A 101 -4.66 21.64 4.60
C MET A 101 -5.25 20.29 5.01
N LEU A 102 -5.94 20.19 6.15
CA LEU A 102 -6.64 18.97 6.59
C LEU A 102 -7.73 18.54 5.60
N VAL A 103 -8.52 19.48 5.08
CA VAL A 103 -9.51 19.18 4.03
C VAL A 103 -8.81 18.62 2.79
N GLY A 104 -7.73 19.25 2.34
CA GLY A 104 -6.91 18.73 1.24
C GLY A 104 -6.42 17.31 1.51
N ARG A 105 -5.92 17.03 2.71
CA ARG A 105 -5.44 15.69 3.14
C ARG A 105 -6.54 14.63 3.14
N VAL A 106 -7.74 14.98 3.60
CA VAL A 106 -8.92 14.08 3.56
C VAL A 106 -9.29 13.74 2.12
N ILE A 107 -9.32 14.73 1.21
CA ILE A 107 -9.62 14.51 -0.21
C ILE A 107 -8.54 13.62 -0.86
N GLN A 108 -7.25 13.87 -0.55
CA GLN A 108 -6.12 13.08 -1.05
C GLN A 108 -6.20 11.60 -0.63
N GLY A 109 -6.87 11.29 0.48
CA GLY A 109 -7.06 9.92 0.94
C GLY A 109 -7.77 9.01 -0.08
N ALA A 110 -8.60 9.57 -0.97
CA ALA A 110 -9.18 8.82 -2.10
C ALA A 110 -8.08 8.14 -2.95
N GLY A 111 -6.89 8.73 -3.03
CA GLY A 111 -5.72 8.18 -3.72
C GLY A 111 -5.31 6.77 -3.25
N GLY A 112 -5.71 6.35 -2.05
CA GLY A 112 -5.48 4.99 -1.56
C GLY A 112 -6.01 3.90 -2.50
N ALA A 113 -7.04 4.20 -3.30
CA ALA A 113 -7.61 3.30 -4.28
C ALA A 113 -6.81 3.18 -5.60
N VAL A 114 -5.78 4.00 -5.83
CA VAL A 114 -4.97 3.96 -7.07
C VAL A 114 -4.39 2.57 -7.31
N PHE A 115 -3.75 1.96 -6.30
CA PHE A 115 -3.14 0.64 -6.45
C PHE A 115 -4.16 -0.49 -6.68
N PRO A 116 -5.21 -0.64 -5.87
CA PRO A 116 -6.26 -1.64 -6.11
C PRO A 116 -6.89 -1.55 -7.50
N LEU A 117 -7.19 -0.33 -7.96
CA LEU A 117 -7.76 -0.11 -9.28
C LEU A 117 -6.75 -0.41 -10.40
N ALA A 118 -5.49 0.02 -10.25
CA ALA A 118 -4.43 -0.27 -11.20
C ALA A 118 -4.16 -1.78 -11.32
N PHE A 119 -4.14 -2.51 -10.21
CA PHE A 119 -4.03 -3.98 -10.22
C PHE A 119 -5.20 -4.63 -10.94
N GLY A 120 -6.43 -4.13 -10.74
CA GLY A 120 -7.60 -4.59 -11.44
C GLY A 120 -7.50 -4.36 -12.95
N ILE A 121 -7.10 -3.17 -13.39
CA ILE A 121 -6.90 -2.84 -14.82
C ILE A 121 -5.81 -3.73 -15.43
N ILE A 122 -4.67 -3.90 -14.76
CA ILE A 122 -3.59 -4.78 -15.23
C ILE A 122 -4.09 -6.22 -15.39
N ARG A 123 -4.87 -6.73 -14.41
CA ARG A 123 -5.43 -8.07 -14.47
C ARG A 123 -6.38 -8.26 -15.64
N ASP A 124 -7.21 -7.26 -15.93
CA ASP A 124 -8.28 -7.38 -16.92
C ASP A 124 -7.78 -7.17 -18.36
N GLU A 125 -6.80 -6.28 -18.55
CA GLU A 125 -6.34 -5.85 -19.87
C GLU A 125 -5.06 -6.55 -20.34
N PHE A 126 -4.17 -6.97 -19.41
CA PHE A 126 -2.87 -7.49 -19.81
C PHE A 126 -2.92 -9.00 -20.11
N PRO A 127 -2.08 -9.50 -21.06
CA PRO A 127 -1.90 -10.93 -21.24
C PRO A 127 -1.51 -11.63 -19.93
N ALA A 128 -2.07 -12.80 -19.68
CA ALA A 128 -1.90 -13.54 -18.43
C ALA A 128 -0.42 -13.73 -18.02
N GLU A 129 0.46 -13.92 -19.02
CA GLU A 129 1.90 -14.11 -18.83
C GLU A 129 2.61 -12.84 -18.33
N ARG A 130 2.01 -11.67 -18.54
CA ARG A 130 2.59 -10.36 -18.16
C ARG A 130 2.00 -9.81 -16.86
N VAL A 131 0.83 -10.27 -16.43
CA VAL A 131 0.13 -9.74 -15.24
C VAL A 131 1.00 -9.78 -14.00
N ALA A 132 1.58 -10.94 -13.65
CA ALA A 132 2.39 -11.09 -12.43
C ALA A 132 3.63 -10.16 -12.43
N GLY A 133 4.26 -10.00 -13.59
CA GLY A 133 5.40 -9.07 -13.74
C GLY A 133 4.98 -7.60 -13.60
N ALA A 134 3.88 -7.22 -14.24
CA ALA A 134 3.35 -5.85 -14.18
C ALA A 134 2.92 -5.48 -12.75
N ILE A 135 2.24 -6.38 -12.04
CA ILE A 135 1.88 -6.19 -10.62
C ILE A 135 3.13 -6.07 -9.76
N GLY A 136 4.16 -6.88 -10.04
CA GLY A 136 5.45 -6.79 -9.35
C GLY A 136 6.08 -5.40 -9.46
N VAL A 137 6.19 -4.87 -10.68
CA VAL A 137 6.75 -3.53 -10.93
C VAL A 137 5.86 -2.44 -10.33
N MET A 138 4.53 -2.56 -10.43
CA MET A 138 3.59 -1.61 -9.82
C MET A 138 3.74 -1.57 -8.29
N SER A 139 3.89 -2.74 -7.65
CA SER A 139 4.13 -2.83 -6.20
C SER A 139 5.46 -2.20 -5.79
N ALA A 140 6.47 -2.27 -6.66
CA ALA A 140 7.75 -1.59 -6.45
C ALA A 140 7.65 -0.08 -6.48
N ILE A 141 6.84 0.45 -7.41
CA ILE A 141 6.61 1.89 -7.50
C ILE A 141 6.07 2.42 -6.16
N LEU A 142 5.22 1.65 -5.46
CA LEU A 142 4.75 2.01 -4.13
C LEU A 142 5.89 2.19 -3.13
N GLY A 143 6.76 1.18 -3.02
CA GLY A 143 7.85 1.23 -2.04
C GLY A 143 8.97 2.19 -2.44
N ALA A 144 9.36 2.18 -3.72
CA ALA A 144 10.37 3.09 -4.24
C ALA A 144 9.92 4.56 -4.13
N GLY A 145 8.65 4.83 -4.45
CA GLY A 145 8.05 6.17 -4.30
C GLY A 145 8.00 6.61 -2.84
N ALA A 146 7.65 5.68 -1.92
CA ALA A 146 7.67 5.97 -0.50
C ALA A 146 9.09 6.31 0.01
N GLY A 147 10.09 5.52 -0.37
CA GLY A 147 11.49 5.80 -0.01
C GLY A 147 12.03 7.08 -0.65
N ALA A 148 11.77 7.26 -1.96
CA ALA A 148 12.19 8.45 -2.69
C ALA A 148 11.58 9.74 -2.11
N GLY A 149 10.30 9.70 -1.69
CA GLY A 149 9.65 10.85 -1.08
C GLY A 149 10.33 11.29 0.21
N ILE A 150 10.69 10.37 1.09
CA ILE A 150 11.42 10.69 2.33
C ILE A 150 12.76 11.37 1.99
N VAL A 151 13.52 10.82 1.05
CA VAL A 151 14.84 11.36 0.64
C VAL A 151 14.69 12.73 -0.05
N LEU A 152 13.69 12.92 -0.91
CA LEU A 152 13.48 14.16 -1.66
C LEU A 152 12.90 15.29 -0.81
N ALA A 153 12.21 14.98 0.30
CA ALA A 153 11.60 16.00 1.14
C ALA A 153 12.62 17.00 1.68
N GLY A 154 13.79 16.54 2.16
CA GLY A 154 14.86 17.42 2.67
C GLY A 154 15.33 18.46 1.65
N PRO A 155 15.84 18.06 0.46
CA PRO A 155 16.23 18.99 -0.60
C PRO A 155 15.09 19.94 -1.03
N ILE A 156 13.86 19.47 -1.12
CA ILE A 156 12.70 20.31 -1.48
C ILE A 156 12.49 21.41 -0.43
N LEU A 157 12.56 21.07 0.86
CA LEU A 157 12.37 22.02 1.95
C LEU A 157 13.52 23.04 2.07
N VAL A 158 14.75 22.64 1.75
CA VAL A 158 15.93 23.50 1.81
C VAL A 158 16.01 24.46 0.61
N HIS A 159 15.74 24.00 -0.61
CA HIS A 159 15.96 24.77 -1.84
C HIS A 159 14.69 25.42 -2.40
N LEU A 160 13.52 24.93 -1.99
CA LEU A 160 12.22 25.44 -2.40
C LEU A 160 11.40 25.86 -1.18
N ASN A 161 10.17 25.40 -1.06
CA ASN A 161 9.34 25.58 0.13
C ASN A 161 8.38 24.39 0.29
N TYR A 162 7.66 24.32 1.43
CA TYR A 162 6.76 23.21 1.73
C TYR A 162 5.61 23.05 0.70
N HIS A 163 5.21 24.09 -0.02
CA HIS A 163 4.16 24.03 -1.04
C HIS A 163 4.54 23.03 -2.16
N TRP A 164 5.84 22.88 -2.47
CA TRP A 164 6.33 21.97 -3.50
C TRP A 164 6.19 20.49 -3.13
N LEU A 165 6.04 20.17 -1.85
CA LEU A 165 5.69 18.81 -1.41
C LEU A 165 4.33 18.37 -1.93
N PHE A 166 3.47 19.33 -2.27
CA PHE A 166 2.13 19.11 -2.83
C PHE A 166 2.04 19.45 -4.30
N TRP A 167 2.78 20.46 -4.79
CA TRP A 167 2.80 20.82 -6.21
C TRP A 167 3.34 19.68 -7.09
N ILE A 168 4.42 19.02 -6.69
CA ILE A 168 5.01 17.92 -7.47
C ILE A 168 4.00 16.77 -7.65
N PRO A 169 3.41 16.18 -6.59
CA PRO A 169 2.40 15.15 -6.76
C PRO A 169 1.13 15.63 -7.48
N MET A 170 0.75 16.90 -7.31
CA MET A 170 -0.39 17.51 -8.00
C MET A 170 -0.18 17.52 -9.51
N ILE A 171 0.95 18.00 -9.97
CA ILE A 171 1.28 18.05 -11.40
C ILE A 171 1.32 16.62 -11.98
N MET A 172 1.96 15.69 -11.28
CA MET A 172 2.03 14.29 -11.70
C MET A 172 0.65 13.64 -11.76
N SER A 173 -0.22 13.86 -10.76
CA SER A 173 -1.57 13.31 -10.75
C SER A 173 -2.47 13.95 -11.79
N ALA A 174 -2.33 15.24 -12.07
CA ALA A 174 -3.05 15.92 -13.16
C ALA A 174 -2.68 15.35 -14.53
N ILE A 175 -1.38 15.17 -14.80
CA ILE A 175 -0.91 14.53 -16.03
C ILE A 175 -1.44 13.09 -16.11
N ALA A 176 -1.35 12.32 -15.01
CA ALA A 176 -1.87 10.96 -14.96
C ALA A 176 -3.39 10.92 -15.18
N THR A 177 -4.16 11.90 -14.67
CA THR A 177 -5.61 12.01 -14.91
C THR A 177 -5.94 12.11 -16.39
N VAL A 178 -5.31 13.09 -17.07
CA VAL A 178 -5.52 13.30 -18.51
C VAL A 178 -5.07 12.08 -19.31
N ALA A 179 -3.89 11.56 -18.99
CA ALA A 179 -3.35 10.39 -19.67
C ALA A 179 -4.23 9.13 -19.47
N THR A 180 -4.75 8.90 -18.25
CA THR A 180 -5.69 7.79 -17.97
C THR A 180 -6.96 7.95 -18.79
N PHE A 181 -7.57 9.11 -18.77
CA PHE A 181 -8.80 9.39 -19.54
C PHE A 181 -8.62 9.19 -21.04
N VAL A 182 -7.44 9.51 -21.59
CA VAL A 182 -7.17 9.42 -23.03
C VAL A 182 -6.72 8.03 -23.45
N PHE A 183 -5.88 7.37 -22.69
CA PHE A 183 -5.13 6.19 -23.14
C PHE A 183 -5.54 4.86 -22.48
N VAL A 184 -6.15 4.88 -21.28
CA VAL A 184 -6.58 3.65 -20.64
C VAL A 184 -7.97 3.26 -21.13
N ALA A 185 -8.14 2.00 -21.54
CA ALA A 185 -9.44 1.50 -21.97
C ALA A 185 -10.29 1.13 -20.73
N GLU A 186 -11.61 1.18 -20.88
CA GLU A 186 -12.50 0.74 -19.82
C GLU A 186 -12.50 -0.80 -19.74
N SER A 187 -12.29 -1.34 -18.52
CA SER A 187 -12.33 -2.77 -18.27
C SER A 187 -13.72 -3.35 -18.61
N PRO A 188 -13.78 -4.45 -19.36
CA PRO A 188 -15.03 -5.15 -19.68
C PRO A 188 -15.61 -5.90 -18.45
N VAL A 189 -14.79 -6.16 -17.43
CA VAL A 189 -15.17 -6.94 -16.25
C VAL A 189 -15.85 -6.03 -15.23
N ARG A 190 -17.10 -6.34 -14.91
CA ARG A 190 -17.89 -5.59 -13.93
C ARG A 190 -18.57 -6.54 -12.94
N ALA A 191 -18.52 -6.18 -11.65
CA ALA A 191 -19.25 -6.90 -10.62
C ALA A 191 -20.73 -6.46 -10.61
N PRO A 192 -21.72 -7.36 -10.64
CA PRO A 192 -23.10 -7.01 -10.39
C PRO A 192 -23.32 -6.67 -8.92
N GLY A 193 -24.35 -5.86 -8.62
CA GLY A 193 -24.78 -5.62 -7.25
C GLY A 193 -25.03 -4.15 -6.92
N ARG A 194 -25.23 -3.90 -5.62
CA ARG A 194 -25.42 -2.56 -5.03
C ARG A 194 -24.37 -2.33 -3.94
N ILE A 195 -24.06 -1.07 -3.66
CA ILE A 195 -23.16 -0.74 -2.56
C ILE A 195 -23.89 -0.95 -1.24
N ASN A 196 -23.33 -1.80 -0.37
CA ASN A 196 -23.79 -1.96 1.00
C ASN A 196 -23.29 -0.77 1.85
N TRP A 197 -24.07 0.31 1.90
CA TRP A 197 -23.70 1.50 2.68
C TRP A 197 -23.59 1.23 4.18
N LEU A 198 -24.40 0.31 4.73
CA LEU A 198 -24.28 -0.10 6.12
C LEU A 198 -22.94 -0.79 6.38
N GLY A 199 -22.57 -1.72 5.52
CA GLY A 199 -21.27 -2.39 5.59
C GLY A 199 -20.11 -1.39 5.44
N ALA A 200 -20.22 -0.44 4.50
CA ALA A 200 -19.21 0.62 4.31
C ALA A 200 -19.07 1.51 5.54
N THR A 201 -20.19 1.91 6.17
CA THR A 201 -20.18 2.75 7.38
C THR A 201 -19.59 2.01 8.58
N LEU A 202 -19.99 0.75 8.81
CA LEU A 202 -19.46 -0.06 9.90
C LEU A 202 -17.95 -0.33 9.71
N MET A 203 -17.53 -0.63 8.47
CA MET A 203 -16.11 -0.79 8.14
C MET A 203 -15.34 0.49 8.43
N SER A 204 -15.84 1.63 8.01
CA SER A 204 -15.22 2.93 8.26
C SER A 204 -15.12 3.20 9.76
N ALA A 205 -16.17 2.91 10.53
CA ALA A 205 -16.22 3.16 11.97
C ALA A 205 -15.17 2.33 12.73
N TRP A 206 -15.05 1.01 12.48
CA TRP A 206 -14.05 0.22 13.18
C TRP A 206 -12.61 0.55 12.74
N LEU A 207 -12.40 0.92 11.46
CA LEU A 207 -11.08 1.37 10.99
C LEU A 207 -10.68 2.69 11.66
N VAL A 208 -11.60 3.66 11.73
CA VAL A 208 -11.34 4.96 12.37
C VAL A 208 -11.03 4.78 13.86
N THR A 209 -11.90 4.09 14.59
CA THR A 209 -11.70 3.87 16.04
C THR A 209 -10.41 3.11 16.32
N GLY A 210 -10.10 2.08 15.53
CA GLY A 210 -8.88 1.28 15.68
C GLY A 210 -7.61 2.06 15.35
N LEU A 211 -7.58 2.77 14.21
CA LEU A 211 -6.43 3.57 13.83
C LEU A 211 -6.19 4.73 14.80
N LEU A 212 -7.25 5.40 15.28
CA LEU A 212 -7.12 6.43 16.32
C LEU A 212 -6.57 5.86 17.61
N ALA A 213 -7.13 4.74 18.09
CA ALA A 213 -6.63 4.07 19.30
C ALA A 213 -5.12 3.78 19.21
N ILE A 214 -4.69 3.17 18.10
CA ILE A 214 -3.30 2.78 17.88
C ILE A 214 -2.40 4.01 17.75
N SER A 215 -2.82 5.06 17.04
CA SER A 215 -2.04 6.27 16.80
C SER A 215 -1.82 7.06 18.09
N TYR A 216 -2.82 7.10 18.99
CA TYR A 216 -2.73 7.87 20.24
C TYR A 216 -2.28 7.06 21.45
N ALA A 217 -2.27 5.73 21.37
CA ALA A 217 -1.83 4.89 22.48
C ALA A 217 -0.40 5.17 22.97
N PRO A 218 0.61 5.48 22.11
CA PRO A 218 1.94 5.86 22.57
C PRO A 218 1.95 7.17 23.38
N LEU A 219 1.07 8.14 23.06
CA LEU A 219 1.00 9.45 23.70
C LEU A 219 0.16 9.44 24.99
N TRP A 220 -1.01 8.81 24.96
CA TRP A 220 -1.96 8.80 26.07
C TRP A 220 -1.77 7.61 27.02
N GLY A 221 -1.00 6.62 26.59
CA GLY A 221 -0.78 5.36 27.29
C GLY A 221 -1.82 4.28 26.94
N TRP A 222 -1.36 3.06 26.73
CA TRP A 222 -2.18 1.89 26.38
C TRP A 222 -3.25 1.54 27.41
N ARG A 223 -3.07 1.98 28.68
CA ARG A 223 -4.02 1.77 29.78
C ARG A 223 -5.01 2.91 29.98
N ASN A 224 -4.93 3.96 29.17
CA ASN A 224 -5.86 5.09 29.24
C ASN A 224 -7.28 4.62 28.92
N ALA A 225 -8.26 5.07 29.70
CA ALA A 225 -9.66 4.69 29.53
C ALA A 225 -10.21 5.01 28.14
N THR A 226 -9.81 6.12 27.53
CA THR A 226 -10.20 6.50 26.16
C THR A 226 -9.65 5.51 25.15
N ILE A 227 -8.37 5.11 25.27
CA ILE A 227 -7.74 4.12 24.37
C ILE A 227 -8.42 2.76 24.51
N LEU A 228 -8.67 2.30 25.76
CA LEU A 228 -9.36 1.05 26.00
C LEU A 228 -10.80 1.09 25.47
N GLY A 229 -11.49 2.24 25.62
CA GLY A 229 -12.83 2.47 25.07
C GLY A 229 -12.84 2.40 23.53
N LEU A 230 -11.87 3.04 22.87
CA LEU A 230 -11.71 2.99 21.42
C LEU A 230 -11.40 1.57 20.93
N LEU A 231 -10.50 0.83 21.61
CA LEU A 231 -10.21 -0.57 21.28
C LEU A 231 -11.43 -1.48 21.48
N GLY A 232 -12.18 -1.28 22.57
CA GLY A 232 -13.43 -1.99 22.80
C GLY A 232 -14.48 -1.70 21.74
N ALA A 233 -14.65 -0.42 21.37
CA ALA A 233 -15.52 0.00 20.27
C ALA A 233 -15.08 -0.61 18.93
N THR A 234 -13.77 -0.63 18.65
CA THR A 234 -13.20 -1.26 17.45
C THR A 234 -13.58 -2.74 17.40
N ALA A 235 -13.35 -3.49 18.48
CA ALA A 235 -13.69 -4.91 18.55
C ALA A 235 -15.18 -5.17 18.35
N ALA A 236 -16.05 -4.39 19.01
CA ALA A 236 -17.49 -4.49 18.88
C ALA A 236 -17.96 -4.18 17.44
N LEU A 237 -17.49 -3.06 16.87
CA LEU A 237 -17.84 -2.65 15.51
C LEU A 237 -17.33 -3.64 14.46
N LEU A 238 -16.14 -4.21 14.65
CA LEU A 238 -15.58 -5.24 13.76
C LEU A 238 -16.45 -6.51 13.77
N VAL A 239 -16.88 -6.97 14.95
CA VAL A 239 -17.78 -8.13 15.08
C VAL A 239 -19.11 -7.83 14.39
N VAL A 240 -19.72 -6.67 14.66
CA VAL A 240 -21.00 -6.26 14.04
C VAL A 240 -20.85 -6.18 12.53
N TRP A 241 -19.74 -5.59 12.02
CA TRP A 241 -19.44 -5.52 10.61
C TRP A 241 -19.34 -6.90 9.95
N VAL A 242 -18.56 -7.82 10.53
CA VAL A 242 -18.42 -9.18 10.03
C VAL A 242 -19.75 -9.92 9.99
N VAL A 243 -20.61 -9.75 11.02
CA VAL A 243 -21.94 -10.36 11.05
C VAL A 243 -22.86 -9.75 9.97
N CYS A 244 -22.85 -8.42 9.82
CA CYS A 244 -23.65 -7.73 8.80
C CYS A 244 -23.23 -8.12 7.39
N GLU A 245 -21.92 -8.12 7.10
CA GLU A 245 -21.40 -8.52 5.77
C GLU A 245 -21.66 -10.00 5.47
N SER A 246 -21.55 -10.89 6.48
CA SER A 246 -21.81 -12.32 6.33
C SER A 246 -23.27 -12.66 6.02
N ARG A 247 -24.20 -11.76 6.37
CA ARG A 247 -25.65 -11.92 6.16
C ARG A 247 -26.21 -11.07 5.02
N SER A 248 -25.38 -10.23 4.40
CA SER A 248 -25.80 -9.36 3.31
C SER A 248 -25.88 -10.12 1.99
N ASP A 249 -26.95 -9.88 1.22
CA ASP A 249 -27.09 -10.40 -0.15
C ASP A 249 -26.14 -9.69 -1.15
N SER A 250 -25.69 -8.50 -0.82
CA SER A 250 -24.77 -7.70 -1.62
C SER A 250 -23.66 -7.13 -0.72
N PRO A 251 -22.76 -7.98 -0.18
CA PRO A 251 -21.70 -7.54 0.73
C PRO A 251 -20.73 -6.59 0.03
N LEU A 252 -20.23 -5.57 0.77
CA LEU A 252 -19.12 -4.76 0.32
C LEU A 252 -17.85 -5.61 0.20
N VAL A 253 -17.62 -6.45 1.21
CA VAL A 253 -16.51 -7.39 1.29
C VAL A 253 -17.06 -8.79 1.52
N ASP A 254 -16.83 -9.70 0.58
CA ASP A 254 -17.29 -11.09 0.71
C ASP A 254 -16.54 -11.82 1.83
N MET A 255 -17.24 -12.16 2.90
CA MET A 255 -16.66 -12.87 4.05
C MET A 255 -16.26 -14.32 3.72
N LYS A 256 -16.85 -14.94 2.69
CA LYS A 256 -16.41 -16.27 2.21
C LYS A 256 -15.04 -16.15 1.55
N MET A 257 -14.84 -15.11 0.74
CA MET A 257 -13.55 -14.77 0.16
C MET A 257 -12.50 -14.51 1.25
N MET A 258 -12.83 -13.69 2.25
CA MET A 258 -11.91 -13.35 3.34
C MET A 258 -11.50 -14.56 4.20
N ARG A 259 -12.37 -15.55 4.35
CA ARG A 259 -12.08 -16.80 5.08
C ARG A 259 -11.28 -17.81 4.28
N SER A 260 -11.12 -17.62 2.98
CA SER A 260 -10.30 -18.48 2.14
C SER A 260 -8.86 -18.56 2.72
N PRO A 261 -8.28 -19.76 2.87
CA PRO A 261 -6.93 -19.92 3.43
C PRO A 261 -5.86 -19.10 2.70
N ALA A 262 -5.97 -18.95 1.39
CA ALA A 262 -5.04 -18.16 0.60
C ALA A 262 -5.18 -16.65 0.90
N VAL A 263 -6.41 -16.15 1.09
CA VAL A 263 -6.67 -14.72 1.34
C VAL A 263 -6.31 -14.34 2.76
N TRP A 264 -6.79 -15.08 3.79
CA TRP A 264 -6.54 -14.70 5.18
C TRP A 264 -5.06 -14.81 5.55
N SER A 265 -4.35 -15.85 5.08
CA SER A 265 -2.91 -15.98 5.38
C SER A 265 -2.06 -14.93 4.65
N THR A 266 -2.44 -14.55 3.42
CA THR A 266 -1.80 -13.43 2.72
C THR A 266 -2.09 -12.10 3.43
N ASN A 267 -3.29 -11.90 3.95
CA ASN A 267 -3.67 -10.72 4.72
C ASN A 267 -2.92 -10.66 6.07
N LEU A 268 -2.72 -11.78 6.74
CA LEU A 268 -1.90 -11.85 7.96
C LEU A 268 -0.45 -11.47 7.64
N ALA A 269 0.12 -12.01 6.55
CA ALA A 269 1.44 -11.60 6.10
C ALA A 269 1.48 -10.09 5.81
N ALA A 270 0.46 -9.53 5.13
CA ALA A 270 0.39 -8.10 4.85
C ALA A 270 0.39 -7.24 6.13
N LEU A 271 -0.38 -7.63 7.15
CA LEU A 271 -0.37 -6.98 8.46
C LEU A 271 1.03 -6.95 9.06
N LEU A 272 1.71 -8.09 9.07
CA LEU A 272 3.04 -8.23 9.68
C LEU A 272 4.15 -7.54 8.87
N PHE A 273 4.02 -7.49 7.53
CA PHE A 273 4.90 -6.68 6.68
C PHE A 273 4.72 -5.19 6.93
N GLY A 274 3.46 -4.74 7.02
CA GLY A 274 3.17 -3.35 7.39
C GLY A 274 3.76 -2.99 8.74
N PHE A 275 3.58 -3.88 9.73
CA PHE A 275 4.15 -3.75 11.06
C PHE A 275 5.68 -3.55 11.00
N GLY A 276 6.41 -4.49 10.39
CA GLY A 276 7.86 -4.43 10.29
C GLY A 276 8.32 -3.17 9.55
N MET A 277 7.83 -2.91 8.34
CA MET A 277 8.27 -1.77 7.54
C MET A 277 8.14 -0.43 8.28
N PHE A 278 6.97 -0.17 8.89
CA PHE A 278 6.74 1.11 9.57
C PHE A 278 7.42 1.21 10.94
N ALA A 279 7.60 0.10 11.65
CA ALA A 279 8.47 0.08 12.82
C ALA A 279 9.89 0.58 12.48
N MET A 280 10.48 0.09 11.38
CA MET A 280 11.79 0.55 10.91
C MET A 280 11.78 2.05 10.53
N PHE A 281 10.77 2.49 9.78
CA PHE A 281 10.69 3.87 9.32
C PHE A 281 10.57 4.88 10.46
N VAL A 282 10.01 4.47 11.59
CA VAL A 282 9.89 5.34 12.78
C VAL A 282 11.13 5.23 13.67
N THR A 283 11.62 4.02 13.91
CA THR A 283 12.71 3.83 14.89
C THR A 283 14.09 4.13 14.34
N LEU A 284 14.35 3.85 13.05
CA LEU A 284 15.68 4.03 12.47
C LEU A 284 16.13 5.49 12.41
N PRO A 285 15.32 6.46 11.95
CA PRO A 285 15.68 7.86 12.01
C PRO A 285 15.97 8.33 13.44
N GLN A 286 15.10 8.03 14.39
CA GLN A 286 15.28 8.37 15.79
C GLN A 286 16.57 7.79 16.37
N PHE A 287 16.88 6.51 16.06
CA PHE A 287 18.10 5.86 16.49
C PHE A 287 19.34 6.56 15.92
N THR A 288 19.35 6.82 14.61
CA THR A 288 20.53 7.41 13.93
C THR A 288 20.75 8.88 14.29
N GLU A 289 19.69 9.63 14.57
CA GLU A 289 19.75 11.03 15.00
C GLU A 289 20.14 11.20 16.47
N THR A 290 20.00 10.13 17.28
CA THR A 290 20.38 10.18 18.70
C THR A 290 21.87 10.57 18.83
N PRO A 291 22.19 11.58 19.67
CA PRO A 291 23.55 12.04 19.87
C PRO A 291 24.47 10.96 20.44
N ALA A 292 25.72 10.92 19.98
CA ALA A 292 26.68 9.89 20.39
C ALA A 292 26.96 9.83 21.89
N HIS A 293 26.73 10.93 22.65
CA HIS A 293 26.87 10.94 24.10
C HIS A 293 25.87 10.05 24.85
N ALA A 294 24.79 9.64 24.18
CA ALA A 294 23.84 8.66 24.73
C ALA A 294 24.42 7.24 24.83
N GLY A 295 25.63 7.01 24.29
CA GLY A 295 26.29 5.71 24.23
C GLY A 295 25.90 4.87 23.00
N TYR A 296 24.97 5.34 22.20
CA TYR A 296 24.50 4.75 20.95
C TYR A 296 24.06 5.86 19.97
N GLY A 297 23.71 5.48 18.73
CA GLY A 297 23.33 6.48 17.71
C GLY A 297 24.54 7.12 17.03
N PHE A 298 24.29 7.94 16.04
CA PHE A 298 25.34 8.55 15.20
C PHE A 298 25.33 10.08 15.24
N GLY A 299 24.37 10.70 15.92
CA GLY A 299 24.17 12.16 15.88
C GLY A 299 23.91 12.67 14.46
N ALA A 300 23.27 11.85 13.64
CA ALA A 300 23.04 12.16 12.24
C ALA A 300 22.08 13.34 12.09
N SER A 301 22.30 14.19 11.09
CA SER A 301 21.31 15.16 10.67
C SER A 301 20.10 14.48 10.02
N VAL A 302 18.94 15.14 9.96
CA VAL A 302 17.74 14.67 9.29
C VAL A 302 18.04 14.21 7.84
N THR A 303 18.90 14.96 7.13
CA THR A 303 19.31 14.58 5.75
C THR A 303 20.12 13.30 5.73
N GLN A 304 21.07 13.15 6.67
CA GLN A 304 21.86 11.92 6.77
C GLN A 304 21.01 10.72 7.19
N SER A 305 20.08 10.93 8.11
CA SER A 305 19.10 9.94 8.52
C SER A 305 18.25 9.44 7.33
N GLY A 306 17.80 10.37 6.47
CA GLY A 306 17.14 10.02 5.21
C GLY A 306 18.03 9.23 4.25
N LEU A 307 19.33 9.56 4.16
CA LEU A 307 20.28 8.83 3.30
C LEU A 307 20.51 7.38 3.76
N TYR A 308 20.38 7.07 5.05
CA TYR A 308 20.42 5.68 5.53
C TYR A 308 19.27 4.83 4.96
N LEU A 309 18.18 5.45 4.50
CA LEU A 309 17.06 4.76 3.82
C LEU A 309 17.26 4.67 2.29
N ALA A 310 18.31 5.27 1.71
CA ALA A 310 18.55 5.22 0.27
C ALA A 310 18.72 3.78 -0.28
N PRO A 311 19.43 2.84 0.39
CA PRO A 311 19.53 1.46 -0.06
C PRO A 311 18.17 0.74 -0.10
N PHE A 312 17.23 1.08 0.80
CA PHE A 312 15.86 0.58 0.75
C PHE A 312 15.18 0.96 -0.57
N ALA A 313 15.20 2.25 -0.93
CA ALA A 313 14.58 2.74 -2.16
C ALA A 313 15.25 2.13 -3.42
N ALA A 314 16.59 2.06 -3.44
CA ALA A 314 17.34 1.45 -4.53
C ALA A 314 17.01 -0.04 -4.69
N ALA A 315 16.99 -0.79 -3.59
CA ALA A 315 16.64 -2.21 -3.59
C ALA A 315 15.21 -2.45 -4.11
N MET A 316 14.25 -1.61 -3.71
CA MET A 316 12.88 -1.68 -4.23
C MET A 316 12.84 -1.58 -5.76
N VAL A 317 13.55 -0.60 -6.34
CA VAL A 317 13.59 -0.38 -7.80
C VAL A 317 14.24 -1.56 -8.53
N ILE A 318 15.34 -2.09 -7.99
CA ILE A 318 16.13 -3.16 -8.63
C ILE A 318 15.42 -4.52 -8.52
N VAL A 319 14.90 -4.85 -7.33
CA VAL A 319 14.40 -6.20 -7.03
C VAL A 319 12.99 -6.43 -7.57
N ALA A 320 12.18 -5.40 -7.67
CA ALA A 320 10.78 -5.59 -8.05
C ALA A 320 10.56 -6.18 -9.45
N PRO A 321 11.26 -5.75 -10.52
CA PRO A 321 11.13 -6.41 -11.82
C PRO A 321 11.57 -7.88 -11.77
N LEU A 322 12.54 -8.19 -10.91
CA LEU A 322 13.06 -9.55 -10.72
C LEU A 322 12.03 -10.43 -9.97
N THR A 323 11.27 -9.83 -9.05
CA THR A 323 10.25 -10.55 -8.27
C THR A 323 9.19 -11.19 -9.15
N GLY A 324 8.78 -10.53 -10.24
CA GLY A 324 7.84 -11.11 -11.20
C GLY A 324 8.40 -12.36 -11.91
N ARG A 325 9.69 -12.35 -12.26
CA ARG A 325 10.38 -13.51 -12.84
C ARG A 325 10.52 -14.64 -11.81
N LEU A 326 10.89 -14.29 -10.59
CA LEU A 326 11.07 -15.24 -9.51
C LEU A 326 9.73 -15.89 -9.12
N SER A 327 8.63 -15.11 -9.08
CA SER A 327 7.28 -15.63 -8.83
C SER A 327 6.83 -16.64 -9.90
N LYS A 328 7.25 -16.45 -11.15
CA LYS A 328 6.98 -17.43 -12.22
C LYS A 328 7.81 -18.71 -12.05
N ALA A 329 9.06 -18.60 -11.60
CA ALA A 329 9.97 -19.73 -11.46
C ALA A 329 9.65 -20.60 -10.24
N VAL A 330 9.43 -19.99 -9.06
CA VAL A 330 9.29 -20.71 -7.79
C VAL A 330 7.90 -20.54 -7.13
N GLY A 331 7.04 -19.71 -7.73
CA GLY A 331 5.70 -19.41 -7.22
C GLY A 331 5.68 -18.25 -6.23
N SER A 332 4.60 -17.44 -6.26
CA SER A 332 4.43 -16.25 -5.41
C SER A 332 4.50 -16.57 -3.90
N LYS A 333 4.05 -17.76 -3.47
CA LYS A 333 4.15 -18.22 -2.09
C LYS A 333 5.59 -18.27 -1.60
N MET A 334 6.50 -18.93 -2.33
CA MET A 334 7.89 -19.08 -1.91
C MET A 334 8.66 -17.75 -1.94
N VAL A 335 8.29 -16.88 -2.87
CA VAL A 335 8.83 -15.52 -2.94
C VAL A 335 8.38 -14.69 -1.73
N LEU A 336 7.13 -14.84 -1.27
CA LEU A 336 6.65 -14.20 -0.05
C LEU A 336 7.39 -14.70 1.19
N VAL A 337 7.62 -16.01 1.31
CA VAL A 337 8.39 -16.61 2.41
C VAL A 337 9.82 -16.05 2.42
N ALA A 338 10.51 -16.08 1.28
CA ALA A 338 11.86 -15.55 1.16
C ALA A 338 11.90 -14.04 1.48
N GLY A 339 10.95 -13.26 0.95
CA GLY A 339 10.81 -11.83 1.25
C GLY A 339 10.61 -11.56 2.74
N SER A 340 9.79 -12.37 3.43
CA SER A 340 9.57 -12.26 4.87
C SER A 340 10.86 -12.51 5.67
N LEU A 341 11.60 -13.57 5.33
CA LEU A 341 12.85 -13.92 6.00
C LEU A 341 13.95 -12.88 5.74
N ILE A 342 14.06 -12.37 4.51
CA ILE A 342 15.01 -11.32 4.17
C ILE A 342 14.67 -10.02 4.91
N THR A 343 13.38 -9.64 4.98
CA THR A 343 12.96 -8.48 5.78
C THR A 343 13.24 -8.71 7.27
N GLY A 344 13.02 -9.93 7.79
CA GLY A 344 13.36 -10.28 9.16
C GLY A 344 14.86 -10.20 9.45
N SER A 345 15.71 -10.62 8.49
CA SER A 345 17.17 -10.54 8.63
C SER A 345 17.69 -9.09 8.70
N SER A 346 16.97 -8.11 8.16
CA SER A 346 17.34 -6.70 8.32
C SER A 346 17.35 -6.28 9.79
N TYR A 347 16.40 -6.75 10.57
CA TYR A 347 16.36 -6.51 12.01
C TYR A 347 17.41 -7.31 12.78
N LEU A 348 17.72 -8.53 12.31
CA LEU A 348 18.78 -9.32 12.91
C LEU A 348 20.15 -8.65 12.74
N VAL A 349 20.42 -8.02 11.60
CA VAL A 349 21.64 -7.22 11.39
C VAL A 349 21.73 -6.10 12.44
N LEU A 350 20.65 -5.35 12.68
CA LEU A 350 20.64 -4.28 13.68
C LEU A 350 20.76 -4.81 15.11
N LEU A 351 20.25 -6.00 15.42
CA LEU A 351 20.39 -6.61 16.74
C LEU A 351 21.81 -7.11 17.00
N LEU A 352 22.52 -7.56 15.97
CA LEU A 352 23.88 -8.09 16.09
C LEU A 352 24.94 -7.00 16.06
N ASP A 353 24.77 -5.99 15.20
CA ASP A 353 25.69 -4.86 15.09
C ASP A 353 24.94 -3.61 14.57
N HIS A 354 24.70 -2.68 15.47
CA HIS A 354 24.09 -1.37 15.20
C HIS A 354 25.07 -0.21 15.46
N THR A 355 26.32 -0.53 15.74
CA THR A 355 27.35 0.47 16.08
C THR A 355 28.07 1.04 14.86
N GLN A 356 27.95 0.35 13.71
CA GLN A 356 28.60 0.72 12.48
C GLN A 356 27.59 1.25 11.44
N GLN A 357 27.94 2.32 10.74
CA GLN A 357 27.05 2.88 9.70
C GLN A 357 26.75 1.90 8.57
N TRP A 358 27.72 1.04 8.20
CA TRP A 358 27.51 0.04 7.14
C TRP A 358 26.40 -0.97 7.49
N SER A 359 26.24 -1.30 8.79
CA SER A 359 25.17 -2.19 9.28
C SER A 359 23.79 -1.59 9.04
N ILE A 360 23.66 -0.25 9.21
CA ILE A 360 22.44 0.47 8.91
C ILE A 360 22.11 0.39 7.41
N TYR A 361 23.09 0.66 6.55
CA TYR A 361 22.92 0.53 5.09
C TYR A 361 22.58 -0.90 4.66
N ALA A 362 23.22 -1.90 5.26
CA ALA A 362 22.93 -3.31 5.00
C ALA A 362 21.50 -3.68 5.42
N ALA A 363 21.09 -3.27 6.63
CA ALA A 363 19.75 -3.52 7.15
C ALA A 363 18.67 -2.88 6.26
N THR A 364 18.83 -1.62 5.88
CA THR A 364 17.86 -0.94 5.01
C THR A 364 17.83 -1.53 3.60
N GLY A 365 18.97 -1.95 3.06
CA GLY A 365 19.05 -2.69 1.80
C GLY A 365 18.29 -4.01 1.84
N LEU A 366 18.51 -4.83 2.87
CA LEU A 366 17.77 -6.09 3.10
C LEU A 366 16.28 -5.84 3.28
N LEU A 367 15.90 -4.80 4.04
CA LEU A 367 14.51 -4.38 4.20
C LEU A 367 13.87 -4.13 2.82
N GLY A 368 14.55 -3.34 1.95
CA GLY A 368 14.06 -3.01 0.62
C GLY A 368 13.90 -4.24 -0.29
N ILE A 369 14.86 -5.16 -0.27
CA ILE A 369 14.79 -6.42 -1.02
C ILE A 369 13.57 -7.23 -0.57
N GLY A 370 13.43 -7.47 0.73
CA GLY A 370 12.35 -8.28 1.26
C GLY A 370 10.97 -7.67 1.08
N ILE A 371 10.83 -6.34 1.26
CA ILE A 371 9.58 -5.62 1.04
C ILE A 371 9.18 -5.65 -0.43
N ALA A 372 10.11 -5.47 -1.38
CA ALA A 372 9.83 -5.58 -2.81
C ALA A 372 9.26 -6.96 -3.17
N MET A 373 9.91 -8.01 -2.67
CA MET A 373 9.45 -9.40 -2.85
C MET A 373 8.08 -9.63 -2.20
N GLY A 374 7.89 -9.15 -0.98
CA GLY A 374 6.65 -9.32 -0.22
C GLY A 374 5.46 -8.64 -0.89
N PHE A 375 5.57 -7.37 -1.22
CA PHE A 375 4.46 -6.58 -1.79
C PHE A 375 3.98 -7.13 -3.12
N ALA A 376 4.91 -7.45 -4.02
CA ALA A 376 4.58 -8.04 -5.31
C ALA A 376 3.92 -9.42 -5.15
N SER A 377 4.44 -10.25 -4.26
CA SER A 377 3.91 -11.60 -4.02
C SER A 377 2.53 -11.58 -3.37
N MET A 378 2.30 -10.69 -2.38
CA MET A 378 0.99 -10.56 -1.74
C MET A 378 -0.08 -10.11 -2.73
N ALA A 379 0.22 -9.11 -3.57
CA ALA A 379 -0.70 -8.65 -4.60
C ALA A 379 -1.04 -9.79 -5.59
N ASN A 380 -0.04 -10.52 -6.07
CA ASN A 380 -0.25 -11.68 -6.96
C ASN A 380 -1.10 -12.77 -6.27
N LEU A 381 -0.78 -13.15 -5.03
CA LEU A 381 -1.51 -14.18 -4.28
C LEU A 381 -2.98 -13.82 -4.06
N ILE A 382 -3.28 -12.56 -3.73
CA ILE A 382 -4.66 -12.08 -3.59
C ILE A 382 -5.38 -12.14 -4.94
N ILE A 383 -4.78 -11.57 -5.99
CA ILE A 383 -5.37 -11.52 -7.33
C ILE A 383 -5.64 -12.93 -7.87
N GLU A 384 -4.73 -13.84 -7.61
CA GLU A 384 -4.90 -15.22 -7.98
C GLU A 384 -5.96 -15.97 -7.16
N ALA A 385 -6.23 -15.57 -5.93
CA ALA A 385 -7.14 -16.26 -5.02
C ALA A 385 -8.61 -15.83 -5.17
N VAL A 386 -8.88 -14.73 -5.88
CA VAL A 386 -10.22 -14.12 -5.96
C VAL A 386 -10.74 -14.06 -7.41
N PRO A 387 -12.06 -14.01 -7.63
CA PRO A 387 -12.65 -13.73 -8.94
C PRO A 387 -12.22 -12.38 -9.50
N ALA A 388 -12.27 -12.20 -10.82
CA ALA A 388 -11.87 -10.96 -11.48
C ALA A 388 -12.74 -9.77 -11.04
N GLU A 389 -14.01 -10.01 -10.77
CA GLU A 389 -15.03 -9.06 -10.34
C GLU A 389 -14.81 -8.53 -8.90
N GLN A 390 -13.92 -9.16 -8.13
CA GLN A 390 -13.64 -8.81 -6.74
C GLN A 390 -12.18 -8.34 -6.53
N THR A 391 -11.43 -8.12 -7.61
CA THR A 391 -9.99 -7.79 -7.54
C THR A 391 -9.75 -6.48 -6.79
N GLY A 392 -10.53 -5.44 -7.09
CA GLY A 392 -10.37 -4.10 -6.48
C GLY A 392 -10.64 -4.14 -4.97
N VAL A 393 -11.75 -4.75 -4.55
CA VAL A 393 -12.07 -4.84 -3.11
C VAL A 393 -11.10 -5.73 -2.36
N ALA A 394 -10.66 -6.86 -2.93
CA ALA A 394 -9.74 -7.79 -2.27
C ALA A 394 -8.35 -7.19 -2.07
N THR A 395 -7.79 -6.54 -3.09
CA THR A 395 -6.51 -5.85 -3.01
C THR A 395 -6.58 -4.59 -2.15
N GLY A 396 -7.73 -3.91 -2.15
CA GLY A 396 -8.04 -2.81 -1.24
C GLY A 396 -8.03 -3.23 0.22
N MET A 397 -8.68 -4.36 0.56
CA MET A 397 -8.66 -4.94 1.90
C MET A 397 -7.25 -5.37 2.33
N ASN A 398 -6.48 -6.00 1.44
CA ASN A 398 -5.09 -6.35 1.71
C ASN A 398 -4.24 -5.10 2.03
N THR A 399 -4.44 -4.02 1.28
CA THR A 399 -3.78 -2.73 1.54
C THR A 399 -4.20 -2.15 2.89
N ASN A 400 -5.48 -2.18 3.24
CA ASN A 400 -5.97 -1.71 4.54
C ASN A 400 -5.40 -2.50 5.71
N ILE A 401 -5.40 -3.83 5.62
CA ILE A 401 -4.83 -4.70 6.66
C ILE A 401 -3.33 -4.41 6.83
N ARG A 402 -2.61 -4.17 5.74
CA ARG A 402 -1.20 -3.73 5.80
C ARG A 402 -1.06 -2.37 6.49
N ASN A 403 -1.95 -1.41 6.23
CA ASN A 403 -1.93 -0.09 6.88
C ASN A 403 -2.27 -0.19 8.38
N VAL A 404 -3.18 -1.08 8.78
CA VAL A 404 -3.42 -1.39 10.20
C VAL A 404 -2.15 -1.96 10.84
N GLY A 405 -1.47 -2.88 10.14
CA GLY A 405 -0.16 -3.40 10.56
C GLY A 405 0.89 -2.30 10.70
N ALA A 406 0.93 -1.35 9.76
CA ALA A 406 1.82 -0.20 9.79
C ALA A 406 1.59 0.69 11.02
N ALA A 407 0.33 0.98 11.34
CA ALA A 407 -0.03 1.75 12.54
C ALA A 407 0.35 1.01 13.82
N LEU A 408 0.07 -0.30 13.90
CA LEU A 408 0.49 -1.14 15.03
C LEU A 408 2.01 -1.16 15.18
N GLY A 409 2.74 -1.34 14.09
CA GLY A 409 4.20 -1.38 14.08
C GLY A 409 4.82 -0.08 14.58
N SER A 410 4.38 1.06 14.03
CA SER A 410 4.85 2.37 14.46
C SER A 410 4.48 2.64 15.93
N GLY A 411 3.23 2.38 16.34
CA GLY A 411 2.76 2.65 17.71
C GLY A 411 3.45 1.78 18.76
N ILE A 412 3.58 0.48 18.50
CA ILE A 412 4.25 -0.45 19.43
C ILE A 412 5.76 -0.15 19.48
N ALA A 413 6.41 0.06 18.34
CA ALA A 413 7.83 0.39 18.31
C ALA A 413 8.12 1.69 19.05
N THR A 414 7.35 2.76 18.83
CA THR A 414 7.47 4.01 19.60
C THR A 414 7.27 3.76 21.09
N SER A 415 6.25 2.99 21.49
CA SER A 415 6.00 2.69 22.91
C SER A 415 7.16 1.95 23.57
N LEU A 416 7.81 1.03 22.84
CA LEU A 416 8.99 0.30 23.33
C LEU A 416 10.20 1.24 23.47
N VAL A 417 10.41 2.12 22.50
CA VAL A 417 11.51 3.10 22.52
C VAL A 417 11.38 4.03 23.71
N VAL A 418 10.19 4.58 23.96
CA VAL A 418 9.97 5.52 25.09
C VAL A 418 9.73 4.83 26.44
N SER A 419 9.74 3.51 26.52
CA SER A 419 9.50 2.76 27.76
C SER A 419 10.57 2.95 28.82
N GLY A 420 11.75 3.46 28.45
CA GLY A 420 12.84 3.81 29.36
C GLY A 420 13.63 4.99 28.85
N LEU A 421 13.81 6.01 29.71
CA LEU A 421 14.56 7.21 29.37
C LEU A 421 15.87 7.27 30.17
N LEU A 422 16.88 7.92 29.59
CA LEU A 422 18.10 8.33 30.25
C LEU A 422 17.81 9.59 31.09
N SER A 423 18.77 10.01 31.91
CA SER A 423 18.63 11.18 32.79
C SER A 423 18.46 12.51 32.03
N ASP A 424 18.87 12.55 30.78
CA ASP A 424 18.76 13.68 29.85
C ASP A 424 17.49 13.65 28.99
N GLY A 425 16.61 12.66 29.22
CA GLY A 425 15.34 12.49 28.51
C GLY A 425 15.45 11.71 27.19
N LEU A 426 16.65 11.30 26.76
CA LEU A 426 16.82 10.46 25.57
C LEU A 426 16.35 9.03 25.84
N PRO A 427 15.80 8.31 24.84
CA PRO A 427 15.46 6.91 24.99
C PRO A 427 16.68 6.05 25.31
N LYS A 428 16.47 4.95 26.03
CA LYS A 428 17.53 3.95 26.24
C LYS A 428 17.68 3.07 25.01
N GLU A 429 18.91 2.69 24.67
CA GLU A 429 19.23 1.75 23.60
C GLU A 429 18.40 0.47 23.63
N HIS A 430 18.19 -0.08 24.84
CA HIS A 430 17.38 -1.28 25.06
C HIS A 430 15.96 -1.19 24.45
N GLY A 431 15.34 -0.01 24.46
CA GLY A 431 14.03 0.22 23.84
C GLY A 431 14.04 -0.01 22.35
N TYR A 432 15.09 0.48 21.65
CA TYR A 432 15.27 0.22 20.23
C TYR A 432 15.55 -1.25 19.94
N MET A 433 16.39 -1.91 20.76
CA MET A 433 16.67 -3.35 20.59
C MET A 433 15.41 -4.20 20.76
N LEU A 434 14.54 -3.87 21.72
CA LEU A 434 13.24 -4.53 21.87
C LEU A 434 12.34 -4.29 20.66
N ALA A 435 12.28 -3.07 20.14
CA ALA A 435 11.50 -2.74 18.94
C ALA A 435 11.99 -3.53 17.72
N PHE A 436 13.31 -3.64 17.53
CA PHE A 436 13.90 -4.42 16.45
C PHE A 436 13.62 -5.92 16.62
N ALA A 437 13.75 -6.46 17.83
CA ALA A 437 13.48 -7.88 18.12
C ALA A 437 12.01 -8.26 17.86
N VAL A 438 11.06 -7.44 18.33
CA VAL A 438 9.62 -7.66 18.12
C VAL A 438 9.29 -7.58 16.63
N SER A 439 9.87 -6.62 15.90
CA SER A 439 9.63 -6.46 14.47
C SER A 439 10.23 -7.61 13.65
N GLY A 440 11.43 -8.05 13.98
CA GLY A 440 12.05 -9.22 13.37
C GLY A 440 11.23 -10.50 13.60
N LEU A 441 10.75 -10.71 14.83
CA LEU A 441 9.88 -11.85 15.18
C LEU A 441 8.55 -11.80 14.39
N ALA A 442 7.94 -10.63 14.26
CA ALA A 442 6.72 -10.46 13.46
C ALA A 442 6.92 -10.91 12.00
N LEU A 443 8.09 -10.66 11.41
CA LEU A 443 8.39 -11.09 10.05
C LEU A 443 8.71 -12.59 9.94
N VAL A 444 9.25 -13.21 10.97
CA VAL A 444 9.34 -14.67 11.05
C VAL A 444 7.93 -15.29 11.09
N VAL A 445 7.02 -14.71 11.87
CA VAL A 445 5.60 -15.14 11.88
C VAL A 445 4.95 -14.91 10.51
N ALA A 446 5.29 -13.83 9.80
CA ALA A 446 4.83 -13.59 8.43
C ALA A 446 5.30 -14.70 7.47
N ALA A 447 6.55 -15.16 7.60
CA ALA A 447 7.05 -16.29 6.82
C ALA A 447 6.28 -17.59 7.12
N LEU A 448 5.98 -17.86 8.40
CA LEU A 448 5.17 -19.01 8.79
C LEU A 448 3.73 -18.91 8.25
N ALA A 449 3.12 -17.72 8.32
CA ALA A 449 1.81 -17.48 7.73
C ALA A 449 1.83 -17.71 6.21
N ALA A 450 2.88 -17.26 5.52
CA ALA A 450 3.06 -17.50 4.09
C ALA A 450 3.23 -19.00 3.77
N LEU A 451 3.90 -19.76 4.63
CA LEU A 451 4.01 -21.21 4.48
C LEU A 451 2.67 -21.93 4.64
N ALA A 452 1.72 -21.37 5.40
CA ALA A 452 0.37 -21.90 5.55
C ALA A 452 -0.51 -21.68 4.31
N ILE A 453 -0.11 -20.84 3.34
CA ILE A 453 -0.84 -20.67 2.08
C ILE A 453 -0.88 -22.01 1.33
N PRO A 454 -2.07 -22.52 0.95
CA PRO A 454 -2.17 -23.77 0.24
C PRO A 454 -1.35 -23.76 -1.06
N LYS A 455 -0.67 -24.86 -1.37
CA LYS A 455 -0.12 -25.06 -2.73
C LYS A 455 -1.29 -25.15 -3.68
N ARG A 456 -1.39 -24.30 -4.68
CA ARG A 456 -2.39 -24.46 -5.71
C ARG A 456 -2.18 -25.81 -6.41
N VAL A 457 -3.23 -26.61 -6.46
CA VAL A 457 -3.48 -27.50 -7.60
C VAL A 457 -3.76 -26.53 -8.75
N ALA A 458 -2.94 -26.53 -9.81
CA ALA A 458 -3.20 -25.73 -10.99
C ALA A 458 -4.69 -25.91 -11.35
N PRO A 459 -5.47 -24.84 -11.58
CA PRO A 459 -6.79 -25.03 -12.12
C PRO A 459 -6.58 -25.84 -13.39
N SER A 460 -7.19 -27.01 -13.48
CA SER A 460 -7.42 -27.65 -14.76
C SER A 460 -7.90 -26.53 -15.67
N VAL A 461 -7.22 -26.30 -16.78
CA VAL A 461 -7.51 -25.28 -17.77
C VAL A 461 -9.03 -25.14 -17.87
N VAL A 462 -9.59 -24.17 -17.14
CA VAL A 462 -10.93 -23.71 -17.43
C VAL A 462 -10.70 -22.98 -18.75
N GLU A 463 -10.99 -23.70 -19.81
CA GLU A 463 -11.07 -23.23 -21.17
C GLU A 463 -11.80 -21.89 -21.09
N ARG A 464 -11.05 -20.78 -21.17
CA ARG A 464 -11.67 -19.46 -21.30
C ARG A 464 -12.51 -19.60 -22.55
N ALA A 465 -13.82 -19.50 -22.42
CA ALA A 465 -14.71 -19.47 -23.57
C ALA A 465 -14.08 -18.52 -24.60
N PRO A 466 -13.83 -18.94 -25.83
CA PRO A 466 -13.18 -18.11 -26.83
C PRO A 466 -13.93 -16.80 -26.92
N HIS A 467 -13.20 -15.71 -27.02
CA HIS A 467 -13.79 -14.38 -27.13
C HIS A 467 -14.85 -14.42 -28.25
N PRO A 468 -16.10 -13.92 -28.03
CA PRO A 468 -17.20 -14.04 -29.03
C PRO A 468 -16.82 -13.53 -30.43
N ALA A 469 -15.86 -12.63 -30.54
CA ALA A 469 -15.32 -12.16 -31.80
C ALA A 469 -14.46 -13.22 -32.54
N LEU A 470 -13.74 -14.09 -31.80
CA LEU A 470 -12.90 -15.14 -32.41
C LEU A 470 -13.73 -16.33 -32.85
N THR A 471 -14.87 -16.61 -32.21
CA THR A 471 -15.82 -17.65 -32.65
C THR A 471 -16.56 -17.22 -33.92
N ALA A 472 -16.95 -15.96 -34.05
CA ALA A 472 -17.60 -15.45 -35.25
C ALA A 472 -16.66 -15.42 -36.47
N GLU A 473 -15.37 -15.07 -36.29
CA GLU A 473 -14.37 -15.14 -37.36
C GLU A 473 -14.02 -16.58 -37.74
N ALA A 474 -13.94 -17.48 -36.75
CA ALA A 474 -13.72 -18.93 -37.02
C ALA A 474 -14.88 -19.58 -37.70
N GLU A 475 -16.13 -19.27 -37.36
CA GLU A 475 -17.32 -19.77 -38.07
C GLU A 475 -17.41 -19.24 -39.50
N VAL A 476 -17.03 -17.97 -39.75
CA VAL A 476 -16.97 -17.40 -41.11
C VAL A 476 -15.88 -18.09 -41.94
N ILE A 477 -14.71 -18.38 -41.36
CA ILE A 477 -13.62 -19.07 -42.06
C ILE A 477 -13.98 -20.56 -42.31
N VAL A 478 -14.60 -21.22 -41.36
CA VAL A 478 -15.04 -22.62 -41.53
C VAL A 478 -16.20 -22.70 -42.54
N GLY A 479 -17.14 -21.73 -42.53
CA GLY A 479 -18.20 -21.62 -43.53
C GLY A 479 -17.66 -21.35 -44.94
N ALA A 480 -16.62 -20.50 -45.07
CA ALA A 480 -16.00 -20.23 -46.37
C ALA A 480 -15.17 -21.39 -46.94
N ILE A 481 -14.70 -22.31 -46.11
CA ILE A 481 -13.96 -23.52 -46.52
C ILE A 481 -14.93 -24.67 -46.86
N ALA A 482 -16.13 -24.66 -46.29
CA ALA A 482 -17.13 -25.74 -46.51
C ALA A 482 -17.92 -25.58 -47.80
N PHE A 483 -17.99 -24.38 -48.40
CA PHE A 483 -18.58 -24.15 -49.72
C PHE A 483 -17.48 -24.08 -50.77
N GLY A 484 -17.25 -25.21 -51.46
CA GLY A 484 -16.34 -25.27 -52.61
C GLY A 484 -16.88 -24.43 -53.78
N PRO A 485 -16.03 -24.06 -54.79
CA PRO A 485 -16.39 -23.16 -55.88
C PRO A 485 -17.40 -23.76 -56.90
N GLU A 486 -18.03 -24.88 -56.61
CA GLU A 486 -18.97 -25.57 -57.52
C GLU A 486 -20.47 -25.31 -57.24
N ASP A 487 -20.83 -24.54 -56.20
CA ASP A 487 -22.25 -24.29 -55.86
C ASP A 487 -22.76 -22.90 -56.29
N LEU A 488 -22.04 -22.22 -57.20
CA LEU A 488 -22.47 -20.98 -57.85
C LEU A 488 -22.50 -21.14 -59.38
N ALA A 489 -23.38 -21.99 -59.86
CA ALA A 489 -23.80 -21.99 -61.29
C ALA A 489 -25.35 -21.95 -61.40
#